data_e845e5676dd35725c743ab1fd9667f0a
#
_entry.id   e845e5676dd35725c743ab1fd9667f0a
#
_cell.length_a   1.000
_cell.length_b   1.000
_cell.length_c   1.000
_cell.angle_alpha   90.00
_cell.angle_beta   90.00
_cell.angle_gamma   90.00
#
_symmetry.space_group_name_H-M   'P 1'
#
loop_
_entity.id
_entity.type
_entity.pdbx_description
1 polymer ?
#
loop_
_entity_poly.entity_id
_entity_poly.type
_entity_poly.pdbx_seq_one_letter_code
_entity_poly.pdbx_strand_id
1 'polypeptide(L)'
;MFYKAIAPILFVANLMVVFLIWTNESAAGLVSNNLGNVFIALGNLAGLLAFYLALWQLLLIGRVSWIEKAFGHDKLSRLHHWSGVSTAAILLFHPSLITWGYSYNLKVAFTNQFLVFLFQYENIIFAFLAYLIILGVVLISLWIVRQRLRYEYWHFIHLSMYLAIILAFSHQLNFGRDLAHGWAATYWIFLTYAVFSVAIFYRFFLPVWHFWQYRFQVTKIEMETHDVRSIYISGKSLNRLKVEPGQFIIVRFLTKGFWWEAHPFTVSNVFDGKNLRITVKESGDFTSKLAKLPLGALVLIEGPLGRFTAEKAQQGKILMIAGGIGITPLRALFEKFANQRKQVSLIYSAKTEADFALKNELDKLQTAQAKVYYLPNDQAGRITAEYISAKVPDVAKREVYLCGPAAMMKQMKIYLRHLGVSKKTIFFEKFKLG
;
A
#
# COMPACT_ATOMS: atom_id res chain seq x y z
N MET A 1 16.64 9.89 -6.64
CA MET A 1 15.87 11.15 -6.47
C MET A 1 14.80 11.34 -7.54
N PHE A 2 15.09 11.04 -8.79
CA PHE A 2 14.24 11.26 -9.96
C PHE A 2 12.78 10.75 -9.78
N TYR A 3 12.58 9.46 -9.46
CA TYR A 3 11.23 8.88 -9.29
C TYR A 3 10.38 9.52 -8.17
N LYS A 4 11.00 10.16 -7.16
CA LYS A 4 10.25 10.82 -6.06
C LYS A 4 9.58 12.12 -6.51
N ALA A 5 10.10 12.76 -7.55
CA ALA A 5 9.57 14.00 -8.08
C ALA A 5 8.49 13.77 -9.16
N ILE A 6 8.61 12.69 -9.95
CA ILE A 6 7.74 12.45 -11.10
C ILE A 6 6.26 12.35 -10.70
N ALA A 7 5.90 11.52 -9.71
CA ALA A 7 4.50 11.33 -9.37
C ALA A 7 3.83 12.61 -8.82
N PRO A 8 4.43 13.40 -7.92
CA PRO A 8 3.89 14.69 -7.53
C PRO A 8 3.80 15.69 -8.69
N ILE A 9 4.80 15.72 -9.57
CA ILE A 9 4.79 16.60 -10.75
C ILE A 9 3.63 16.21 -11.67
N LEU A 10 3.46 14.93 -11.97
CA LEU A 10 2.34 14.44 -12.78
C LEU A 10 1.01 14.76 -12.11
N PHE A 11 0.89 14.58 -10.79
CA PHE A 11 -0.31 14.96 -10.06
C PHE A 11 -0.63 16.44 -10.20
N VAL A 12 0.32 17.32 -9.95
CA VAL A 12 0.10 18.78 -10.02
C VAL A 12 -0.16 19.23 -11.47
N ALA A 13 0.62 18.72 -12.44
CA ALA A 13 0.43 19.06 -13.83
C ALA A 13 -0.96 18.68 -14.36
N ASN A 14 -1.41 17.44 -14.08
CA ASN A 14 -2.76 17.03 -14.46
C ASN A 14 -3.84 17.80 -13.68
N LEU A 15 -3.62 18.13 -12.41
CA LEU A 15 -4.56 18.97 -11.65
C LEU A 15 -4.69 20.36 -12.28
N MET A 16 -3.59 20.96 -12.75
CA MET A 16 -3.64 22.22 -13.51
C MET A 16 -4.46 22.08 -14.79
N VAL A 17 -4.32 20.96 -15.51
CA VAL A 17 -5.15 20.71 -16.72
C VAL A 17 -6.62 20.59 -16.36
N VAL A 18 -6.97 19.93 -15.24
CA VAL A 18 -8.36 19.86 -14.75
C VAL A 18 -8.92 21.27 -14.50
N PHE A 19 -8.15 22.15 -13.87
CA PHE A 19 -8.55 23.55 -13.69
C PHE A 19 -8.66 24.30 -15.01
N LEU A 20 -7.77 24.10 -15.97
CA LEU A 20 -7.85 24.70 -17.30
C LEU A 20 -9.12 24.24 -18.04
N ILE A 21 -9.48 22.97 -17.97
CA ILE A 21 -10.73 22.45 -18.55
C ILE A 21 -11.92 23.18 -17.94
N TRP A 22 -11.98 23.28 -16.62
CA TRP A 22 -13.07 23.95 -15.92
C TRP A 22 -13.13 25.45 -16.22
N THR A 23 -11.98 26.15 -16.30
CA THR A 23 -11.93 27.61 -16.59
C THR A 23 -12.36 27.94 -18.00
N ASN A 24 -12.21 27.01 -18.93
CA ASN A 24 -12.53 27.22 -20.34
C ASN A 24 -14.05 27.35 -20.58
N GLU A 25 -14.89 26.64 -19.80
CA GLU A 25 -16.33 26.58 -20.03
C GLU A 25 -17.15 27.01 -18.79
N SER A 26 -16.87 26.41 -17.64
CA SER A 26 -17.76 26.53 -16.47
C SER A 26 -17.44 27.72 -15.58
N ALA A 27 -16.19 28.16 -15.48
CA ALA A 27 -15.75 29.17 -14.51
C ALA A 27 -16.45 30.56 -14.74
N ALA A 28 -16.85 30.86 -15.96
CA ALA A 28 -17.66 32.08 -16.25
C ALA A 28 -18.94 32.15 -15.43
N GLY A 29 -19.47 31.00 -14.98
CA GLY A 29 -20.62 30.95 -14.08
C GLY A 29 -20.39 31.59 -12.72
N LEU A 30 -19.13 31.66 -12.23
CA LEU A 30 -18.82 32.28 -10.93
C LEU A 30 -18.96 33.80 -10.93
N VAL A 31 -18.72 34.44 -12.06
CA VAL A 31 -18.85 35.91 -12.21
C VAL A 31 -20.25 36.30 -12.71
N SER A 32 -21.14 35.33 -12.86
CA SER A 32 -22.54 35.55 -13.24
C SER A 32 -23.35 36.16 -12.09
N ASN A 33 -24.21 37.11 -12.37
CA ASN A 33 -25.17 37.62 -11.41
C ASN A 33 -26.29 36.61 -11.06
N ASN A 34 -26.20 35.38 -11.55
CA ASN A 34 -27.17 34.32 -11.36
C ASN A 34 -26.58 33.20 -10.46
N LEU A 35 -27.14 33.04 -9.24
CA LEU A 35 -26.71 32.01 -8.29
C LEU A 35 -26.80 30.59 -8.84
N GLY A 36 -27.75 30.30 -9.74
CA GLY A 36 -27.86 28.98 -10.37
C GLY A 36 -26.63 28.65 -11.21
N ASN A 37 -26.11 29.65 -11.95
CA ASN A 37 -24.87 29.45 -12.72
C ASN A 37 -23.64 29.25 -11.82
N VAL A 38 -23.61 29.94 -10.67
CA VAL A 38 -22.53 29.72 -9.66
C VAL A 38 -22.58 28.30 -9.13
N PHE A 39 -23.76 27.80 -8.77
CA PHE A 39 -23.91 26.41 -8.32
C PHE A 39 -23.49 25.38 -9.39
N ILE A 40 -23.89 25.60 -10.66
CA ILE A 40 -23.49 24.73 -11.76
C ILE A 40 -21.97 24.75 -11.94
N ALA A 41 -21.33 25.91 -11.93
CA ALA A 41 -19.89 26.04 -12.08
C ALA A 41 -19.13 25.30 -10.95
N LEU A 42 -19.54 25.47 -9.69
CA LEU A 42 -18.95 24.77 -8.55
C LEU A 42 -19.24 23.27 -8.59
N GLY A 43 -20.43 22.87 -9.02
CA GLY A 43 -20.80 21.47 -9.20
C GLY A 43 -19.95 20.77 -10.25
N ASN A 44 -19.69 21.42 -11.38
CA ASN A 44 -18.81 20.90 -12.42
C ASN A 44 -17.37 20.75 -11.93
N LEU A 45 -16.83 21.74 -11.23
CA LEU A 45 -15.52 21.63 -10.60
C LEU A 45 -15.43 20.45 -9.63
N ALA A 46 -16.46 20.31 -8.78
CA ALA A 46 -16.53 19.21 -7.81
C ALA A 46 -16.52 17.84 -8.52
N GLY A 47 -17.28 17.68 -9.61
CA GLY A 47 -17.31 16.46 -10.41
C GLY A 47 -15.95 16.12 -11.04
N LEU A 48 -15.33 17.10 -11.69
CA LEU A 48 -14.01 16.94 -12.32
C LEU A 48 -12.94 16.56 -11.28
N LEU A 49 -12.90 17.27 -10.14
CA LEU A 49 -11.94 16.98 -9.07
C LEU A 49 -12.20 15.61 -8.43
N ALA A 50 -13.44 15.24 -8.17
CA ALA A 50 -13.79 13.95 -7.56
C ALA A 50 -13.34 12.79 -8.46
N PHE A 51 -13.61 12.87 -9.76
CA PHE A 51 -13.20 11.82 -10.70
C PHE A 51 -11.69 11.77 -10.89
N TYR A 52 -11.02 12.91 -11.00
CA TYR A 52 -9.58 12.99 -11.07
C TYR A 52 -8.90 12.34 -9.84
N LEU A 53 -9.39 12.65 -8.64
CA LEU A 53 -8.90 12.03 -7.42
C LEU A 53 -9.20 10.53 -7.39
N ALA A 54 -10.35 10.08 -7.91
CA ALA A 54 -10.69 8.67 -8.03
C ALA A 54 -9.72 7.92 -8.97
N LEU A 55 -9.30 8.52 -10.07
CA LEU A 55 -8.24 7.96 -10.93
C LEU A 55 -6.91 7.81 -10.17
N TRP A 56 -6.52 8.82 -9.38
CA TRP A 56 -5.31 8.73 -8.56
C TRP A 56 -5.40 7.64 -7.49
N GLN A 57 -6.60 7.35 -6.94
CA GLN A 57 -6.82 6.24 -6.02
C GLN A 57 -6.36 4.91 -6.61
N LEU A 58 -6.62 4.68 -7.90
CA LEU A 58 -6.20 3.47 -8.60
C LEU A 58 -4.66 3.35 -8.66
N LEU A 59 -3.96 4.45 -8.91
CA LEU A 59 -2.49 4.45 -8.97
C LEU A 59 -1.84 4.30 -7.59
N LEU A 60 -2.41 4.92 -6.55
CA LEU A 60 -1.87 4.89 -5.20
C LEU A 60 -1.83 3.47 -4.61
N ILE A 61 -2.84 2.64 -4.92
CA ILE A 61 -2.91 1.25 -4.42
C ILE A 61 -2.68 0.21 -5.52
N GLY A 62 -2.52 0.63 -6.75
CA GLY A 62 -2.32 -0.20 -7.95
C GLY A 62 -1.00 -0.97 -7.99
N ARG A 63 -0.17 -0.87 -6.95
CA ARG A 63 1.15 -1.54 -6.86
C ARG A 63 2.09 -1.20 -8.00
N VAL A 64 1.98 0.02 -8.50
CA VAL A 64 2.85 0.54 -9.55
C VAL A 64 4.27 0.62 -9.00
N SER A 65 5.16 -0.24 -9.48
CA SER A 65 6.47 -0.51 -8.86
C SER A 65 7.35 0.74 -8.69
N TRP A 66 7.35 1.67 -9.65
CA TRP A 66 8.15 2.90 -9.55
C TRP A 66 7.55 3.91 -8.55
N ILE A 67 6.22 3.98 -8.42
CA ILE A 67 5.55 4.81 -7.39
C ILE A 67 5.84 4.23 -6.01
N GLU A 68 5.76 2.91 -5.86
CA GLU A 68 6.01 2.27 -4.59
C GLU A 68 7.48 2.39 -4.16
N LYS A 69 8.43 2.19 -5.07
CA LYS A 69 9.85 2.46 -4.82
C LYS A 69 10.10 3.91 -4.39
N ALA A 70 9.33 4.87 -4.93
CA ALA A 70 9.46 6.28 -4.59
C ALA A 70 8.92 6.62 -3.19
N PHE A 71 7.74 6.12 -2.81
CA PHE A 71 7.01 6.55 -1.61
C PHE A 71 6.91 5.49 -0.51
N GLY A 72 6.92 4.21 -0.86
CA GLY A 72 6.67 3.07 0.03
C GLY A 72 5.17 2.83 0.30
N HIS A 73 4.81 1.56 0.44
CA HIS A 73 3.42 1.11 0.58
C HIS A 73 2.67 1.80 1.72
N ASP A 74 3.28 1.94 2.88
CA ASP A 74 2.70 2.60 4.06
C ASP A 74 2.28 4.05 3.81
N LYS A 75 3.10 4.81 3.05
CA LYS A 75 2.77 6.19 2.72
C LYS A 75 1.67 6.26 1.67
N LEU A 76 1.73 5.39 0.67
CA LEU A 76 0.73 5.30 -0.40
C LEU A 76 -0.64 4.89 0.16
N SER A 77 -0.69 3.93 1.08
CA SER A 77 -1.93 3.52 1.75
C SER A 77 -2.56 4.67 2.56
N ARG A 78 -1.74 5.48 3.27
CA ARG A 78 -2.26 6.67 3.96
C ARG A 78 -2.77 7.74 2.99
N LEU A 79 -2.05 7.99 1.90
CA LEU A 79 -2.50 8.92 0.86
C LEU A 79 -3.80 8.45 0.22
N HIS A 80 -3.92 7.16 -0.09
CA HIS A 80 -5.15 6.56 -0.59
C HIS A 80 -6.32 6.78 0.39
N HIS A 81 -6.11 6.52 1.69
CA HIS A 81 -7.14 6.75 2.69
C HIS A 81 -7.62 8.21 2.71
N TRP A 82 -6.70 9.17 2.87
CA TRP A 82 -7.08 10.58 2.97
C TRP A 82 -7.63 11.15 1.67
N SER A 83 -7.05 10.80 0.52
CA SER A 83 -7.61 11.26 -0.75
C SER A 83 -8.96 10.59 -1.05
N GLY A 84 -9.20 9.35 -0.59
CA GLY A 84 -10.51 8.72 -0.66
C GLY A 84 -11.58 9.44 0.15
N VAL A 85 -11.26 9.86 1.38
CA VAL A 85 -12.15 10.70 2.19
C VAL A 85 -12.43 12.03 1.50
N SER A 86 -11.41 12.67 0.94
CA SER A 86 -11.58 13.94 0.20
C SER A 86 -12.45 13.76 -1.04
N THR A 87 -12.22 12.68 -1.82
CA THR A 87 -13.04 12.34 -2.99
C THR A 87 -14.51 12.18 -2.62
N ALA A 88 -14.80 11.44 -1.55
CA ALA A 88 -16.16 11.22 -1.09
C ALA A 88 -16.82 12.53 -0.63
N ALA A 89 -16.10 13.35 0.12
CA ALA A 89 -16.61 14.67 0.57
C ALA A 89 -16.94 15.59 -0.61
N ILE A 90 -16.06 15.67 -1.62
CA ILE A 90 -16.29 16.48 -2.82
C ILE A 90 -17.48 15.93 -3.62
N LEU A 91 -17.56 14.60 -3.74
CA LEU A 91 -18.62 13.94 -4.50
C LEU A 91 -20.02 14.16 -3.90
N LEU A 92 -20.13 14.33 -2.58
CA LEU A 92 -21.42 14.68 -1.94
C LEU A 92 -22.00 16.00 -2.44
N PHE A 93 -21.15 16.97 -2.77
CA PHE A 93 -21.59 18.28 -3.24
C PHE A 93 -21.93 18.29 -4.73
N HIS A 94 -21.26 17.46 -5.56
CA HIS A 94 -21.41 17.49 -7.01
C HIS A 94 -22.88 17.38 -7.49
N PRO A 95 -23.64 16.30 -7.21
CA PRO A 95 -25.01 16.17 -7.71
C PRO A 95 -25.95 17.19 -7.08
N SER A 96 -25.71 17.56 -5.82
CA SER A 96 -26.53 18.55 -5.13
C SER A 96 -26.39 19.94 -5.74
N LEU A 97 -25.16 20.39 -6.00
CA LEU A 97 -24.89 21.69 -6.60
C LEU A 97 -25.44 21.78 -8.03
N ILE A 98 -25.22 20.74 -8.83
CA ILE A 98 -25.77 20.69 -10.20
C ILE A 98 -27.31 20.79 -10.15
N THR A 99 -27.96 19.96 -9.32
CA THR A 99 -29.41 19.94 -9.23
C THR A 99 -29.97 21.28 -8.73
N TRP A 100 -29.36 21.88 -7.71
CA TRP A 100 -29.75 23.21 -7.20
C TRP A 100 -29.55 24.30 -8.26
N GLY A 101 -28.45 24.26 -9.00
CA GLY A 101 -28.21 25.26 -10.03
C GLY A 101 -29.28 25.27 -11.12
N TYR A 102 -29.59 24.07 -11.64
CA TYR A 102 -30.67 23.95 -12.64
C TYR A 102 -32.08 24.22 -12.07
N SER A 103 -32.38 23.74 -10.86
CA SER A 103 -33.61 24.03 -10.15
C SER A 103 -33.85 25.55 -10.01
N TYR A 104 -32.81 26.29 -9.60
CA TYR A 104 -32.83 27.73 -9.47
C TYR A 104 -33.06 28.44 -10.81
N ASN A 105 -32.35 28.03 -11.87
CA ASN A 105 -32.45 28.65 -13.19
C ASN A 105 -33.82 28.41 -13.85
N LEU A 106 -34.35 27.20 -13.70
CA LEU A 106 -35.63 26.79 -14.28
C LEU A 106 -36.83 27.10 -13.41
N LYS A 107 -36.62 27.62 -12.17
CA LYS A 107 -37.66 27.91 -11.16
C LYS A 107 -38.55 26.71 -10.86
N VAL A 108 -37.98 25.51 -10.76
CA VAL A 108 -38.63 24.25 -10.43
C VAL A 108 -38.15 23.74 -9.09
N ALA A 109 -38.91 22.87 -8.43
CA ALA A 109 -38.49 22.26 -7.17
C ALA A 109 -37.25 21.37 -7.39
N PHE A 110 -36.36 21.34 -6.40
CA PHE A 110 -35.13 20.50 -6.42
C PHE A 110 -35.44 19.04 -6.73
N THR A 111 -36.46 18.47 -6.08
CA THR A 111 -36.89 17.09 -6.28
C THR A 111 -37.31 16.80 -7.72
N ASN A 112 -38.09 17.74 -8.32
CA ASN A 112 -38.50 17.57 -9.71
C ASN A 112 -37.31 17.62 -10.65
N GLN A 113 -36.38 18.56 -10.46
CA GLN A 113 -35.18 18.66 -11.28
C GLN A 113 -34.30 17.42 -11.12
N PHE A 114 -34.17 16.89 -9.91
CA PHE A 114 -33.44 15.64 -9.66
C PHE A 114 -34.05 14.45 -10.40
N LEU A 115 -35.38 14.30 -10.36
CA LEU A 115 -36.07 13.22 -11.08
C LEU A 115 -35.96 13.38 -12.60
N VAL A 116 -36.01 14.60 -13.11
CA VAL A 116 -35.75 14.89 -14.53
C VAL A 116 -34.34 14.42 -14.93
N PHE A 117 -33.32 14.76 -14.13
CA PHE A 117 -31.97 14.25 -14.41
C PHE A 117 -31.92 12.75 -14.42
N LEU A 118 -32.51 12.11 -13.41
CA LEU A 118 -32.40 10.67 -13.23
C LEU A 118 -33.07 9.87 -14.34
N PHE A 119 -34.23 10.32 -14.84
CA PHE A 119 -35.09 9.53 -15.74
C PHE A 119 -35.15 10.05 -17.19
N GLN A 120 -34.80 11.30 -17.44
CA GLN A 120 -34.90 11.86 -18.77
C GLN A 120 -33.54 12.06 -19.45
N TYR A 121 -32.43 11.96 -18.69
CA TYR A 121 -31.11 12.11 -19.24
C TYR A 121 -30.38 10.78 -19.33
N GLU A 122 -29.87 10.48 -20.50
CA GLU A 122 -29.11 9.24 -20.75
C GLU A 122 -27.88 9.15 -19.84
N ASN A 123 -27.58 7.94 -19.37
CA ASN A 123 -26.41 7.63 -18.54
C ASN A 123 -26.38 8.25 -17.12
N ILE A 124 -27.29 9.14 -16.74
CA ILE A 124 -27.34 9.68 -15.38
C ILE A 124 -27.74 8.59 -14.37
N ILE A 125 -28.56 7.64 -14.76
CA ILE A 125 -28.89 6.48 -13.91
C ILE A 125 -27.62 5.67 -13.54
N PHE A 126 -26.68 5.49 -14.46
CA PHE A 126 -25.42 4.81 -14.19
C PHE A 126 -24.52 5.64 -13.26
N ALA A 127 -24.50 6.96 -13.43
CA ALA A 127 -23.79 7.85 -12.53
C ALA A 127 -24.39 7.83 -11.12
N PHE A 128 -25.71 7.74 -11.00
CA PHE A 128 -26.39 7.62 -9.71
C PHE A 128 -26.10 6.27 -9.04
N LEU A 129 -26.10 5.16 -9.79
CA LEU A 129 -25.68 3.86 -9.28
C LEU A 129 -24.21 3.90 -8.81
N ALA A 130 -23.33 4.51 -9.58
CA ALA A 130 -21.92 4.71 -9.18
C ALA A 130 -21.82 5.50 -7.88
N TYR A 131 -22.60 6.58 -7.74
CA TYR A 131 -22.65 7.39 -6.53
C TYR A 131 -23.09 6.57 -5.31
N LEU A 132 -24.13 5.74 -5.45
CA LEU A 132 -24.59 4.85 -4.37
C LEU A 132 -23.53 3.81 -3.99
N ILE A 133 -22.84 3.21 -4.97
CA ILE A 133 -21.73 2.27 -4.72
C ILE A 133 -20.62 2.99 -3.94
N ILE A 134 -20.19 4.18 -4.36
CA ILE A 134 -19.14 4.94 -3.69
C ILE A 134 -19.53 5.27 -2.27
N LEU A 135 -20.72 5.77 -2.04
CA LEU A 135 -21.22 6.06 -0.69
C LEU A 135 -21.27 4.81 0.18
N GLY A 136 -21.79 3.70 -0.34
CA GLY A 136 -21.86 2.42 0.36
C GLY A 136 -20.46 1.92 0.75
N VAL A 137 -19.50 1.95 -0.18
CA VAL A 137 -18.11 1.55 0.08
C VAL A 137 -17.44 2.46 1.10
N VAL A 138 -17.67 3.78 1.03
CA VAL A 138 -17.12 4.73 2.00
C VAL A 138 -17.69 4.47 3.38
N LEU A 139 -19.01 4.33 3.52
CA LEU A 139 -19.68 4.03 4.78
C LEU A 139 -19.15 2.72 5.42
N ILE A 140 -19.01 1.67 4.62
CA ILE A 140 -18.47 0.38 5.06
C ILE A 140 -17.00 0.49 5.43
N SER A 141 -16.26 1.39 4.81
CA SER A 141 -14.84 1.63 5.07
C SER A 141 -14.59 2.53 6.29
N LEU A 142 -15.62 3.19 6.80
CA LEU A 142 -15.52 3.93 8.06
C LEU A 142 -15.17 2.97 9.21
N TRP A 143 -14.37 3.48 10.15
CA TRP A 143 -13.77 2.70 11.24
C TRP A 143 -14.75 1.81 12.01
N ILE A 144 -15.97 2.31 12.31
CA ILE A 144 -16.98 1.60 13.11
C ILE A 144 -17.49 0.33 12.40
N VAL A 145 -17.74 0.41 11.08
CA VAL A 145 -18.29 -0.71 10.31
C VAL A 145 -17.19 -1.72 9.98
N ARG A 146 -16.00 -1.22 9.65
CA ARG A 146 -14.85 -2.04 9.30
C ARG A 146 -14.43 -3.01 10.41
N GLN A 147 -14.55 -2.63 11.68
CA GLN A 147 -14.19 -3.50 12.81
C GLN A 147 -15.08 -4.75 12.94
N ARG A 148 -16.30 -4.72 12.39
CA ARG A 148 -17.26 -5.82 12.45
C ARG A 148 -17.21 -6.74 11.22
N LEU A 149 -16.52 -6.32 10.17
CA LEU A 149 -16.42 -7.08 8.92
C LEU A 149 -15.07 -7.80 8.82
N ARG A 150 -15.10 -9.05 8.37
CA ARG A 150 -13.88 -9.75 7.97
C ARG A 150 -13.25 -8.99 6.80
N TYR A 151 -11.91 -8.93 6.82
CA TYR A 151 -11.13 -8.20 5.82
C TYR A 151 -11.48 -8.58 4.38
N GLU A 152 -11.71 -9.86 4.13
CA GLU A 152 -12.00 -10.41 2.80
C GLU A 152 -13.31 -9.84 2.23
N TYR A 153 -14.40 -9.82 3.03
CA TYR A 153 -15.68 -9.23 2.61
C TYR A 153 -15.56 -7.75 2.33
N TRP A 154 -14.90 -7.01 3.24
CA TRP A 154 -14.64 -5.60 3.02
C TRP A 154 -13.85 -5.37 1.73
N HIS A 155 -12.80 -6.17 1.47
CA HIS A 155 -11.98 -6.06 0.27
C HIS A 155 -12.79 -6.30 -1.01
N PHE A 156 -13.63 -7.33 -1.06
CA PHE A 156 -14.51 -7.59 -2.20
C PHE A 156 -15.49 -6.45 -2.46
N ILE A 157 -16.14 -5.95 -1.41
CA ILE A 157 -17.04 -4.80 -1.54
C ILE A 157 -16.26 -3.57 -2.04
N HIS A 158 -15.05 -3.35 -1.52
CA HIS A 158 -14.19 -2.24 -1.95
C HIS A 158 -13.76 -2.33 -3.42
N LEU A 159 -13.63 -3.54 -3.98
CA LEU A 159 -13.34 -3.71 -5.41
C LEU A 159 -14.48 -3.22 -6.32
N SER A 160 -15.72 -3.09 -5.83
CA SER A 160 -16.82 -2.48 -6.60
C SER A 160 -16.56 -1.02 -7.00
N MET A 161 -15.55 -0.37 -6.39
CA MET A 161 -15.09 0.96 -6.81
C MET A 161 -14.61 1.01 -8.26
N TYR A 162 -14.03 -0.08 -8.79
CA TYR A 162 -13.68 -0.17 -10.22
C TYR A 162 -14.94 -0.06 -11.09
N LEU A 163 -15.99 -0.78 -10.73
CA LEU A 163 -17.28 -0.70 -11.43
C LEU A 163 -17.89 0.71 -11.31
N ALA A 164 -17.84 1.30 -10.11
CA ALA A 164 -18.37 2.65 -9.89
C ALA A 164 -17.67 3.70 -10.79
N ILE A 165 -16.34 3.63 -10.94
CA ILE A 165 -15.61 4.55 -11.80
C ILE A 165 -15.99 4.37 -13.26
N ILE A 166 -16.18 3.11 -13.74
CA ILE A 166 -16.63 2.81 -15.10
C ILE A 166 -18.03 3.36 -15.33
N LEU A 167 -18.97 3.10 -14.42
CA LEU A 167 -20.33 3.61 -14.51
C LEU A 167 -20.40 5.15 -14.50
N ALA A 168 -19.53 5.78 -13.69
CA ALA A 168 -19.47 7.24 -13.60
C ALA A 168 -18.81 7.89 -14.84
N PHE A 169 -18.11 7.14 -15.69
CA PHE A 169 -17.39 7.74 -16.80
C PHE A 169 -18.29 8.19 -17.94
N SER A 170 -19.33 7.42 -18.28
CA SER A 170 -20.19 7.69 -19.43
C SER A 170 -20.93 9.03 -19.34
N HIS A 171 -21.47 9.38 -18.16
CA HIS A 171 -22.22 10.64 -18.01
C HIS A 171 -21.34 11.89 -18.16
N GLN A 172 -20.03 11.78 -17.91
CA GLN A 172 -19.12 12.92 -17.97
C GLN A 172 -18.91 13.43 -19.40
N LEU A 173 -18.90 12.50 -20.38
CA LEU A 173 -18.73 12.83 -21.79
C LEU A 173 -20.05 13.32 -22.43
N ASN A 174 -21.19 12.82 -21.95
CA ASN A 174 -22.49 13.15 -22.54
C ASN A 174 -23.11 14.43 -21.94
N PHE A 175 -22.85 14.69 -20.64
CA PHE A 175 -23.46 15.79 -19.89
C PHE A 175 -22.45 16.75 -19.25
N GLY A 176 -21.18 16.37 -19.21
CA GLY A 176 -20.14 17.26 -18.70
C GLY A 176 -19.90 18.39 -19.70
N ARG A 177 -20.49 19.57 -19.47
CA ARG A 177 -20.32 20.76 -20.31
C ARG A 177 -18.85 21.00 -20.67
N ASP A 178 -17.96 20.84 -19.68
CA ASP A 178 -16.52 21.05 -19.82
C ASP A 178 -15.85 19.95 -20.65
N LEU A 179 -16.50 18.80 -20.87
CA LEU A 179 -15.96 17.61 -21.53
C LEU A 179 -16.77 17.23 -22.79
N ALA A 180 -17.70 18.06 -23.23
CA ALA A 180 -18.59 17.71 -24.34
C ALA A 180 -17.85 17.58 -25.68
N HIS A 181 -16.85 18.41 -25.94
CA HIS A 181 -16.16 18.47 -27.24
C HIS A 181 -14.70 18.90 -27.11
N GLY A 182 -13.94 18.70 -28.20
CA GLY A 182 -12.62 19.25 -28.38
C GLY A 182 -11.49 18.53 -27.59
N TRP A 183 -10.44 19.30 -27.32
CA TRP A 183 -9.23 18.77 -26.69
C TRP A 183 -9.47 18.25 -25.26
N ALA A 184 -10.40 18.87 -24.52
CA ALA A 184 -10.72 18.50 -23.14
C ALA A 184 -11.30 17.09 -23.04
N ALA A 185 -12.26 16.74 -23.91
CA ALA A 185 -12.82 15.40 -24.02
C ALA A 185 -11.73 14.38 -24.39
N THR A 186 -10.93 14.67 -25.41
CA THR A 186 -9.84 13.78 -25.85
C THR A 186 -8.83 13.53 -24.72
N TYR A 187 -8.40 14.59 -24.03
CA TYR A 187 -7.50 14.49 -22.88
C TYR A 187 -8.08 13.64 -21.75
N TRP A 188 -9.36 13.86 -21.42
CA TRP A 188 -10.03 13.15 -20.33
C TRP A 188 -10.18 11.65 -20.61
N ILE A 189 -10.55 11.32 -21.84
CA ILE A 189 -10.60 9.95 -22.34
C ILE A 189 -9.21 9.31 -22.24
N PHE A 190 -8.19 9.97 -22.79
CA PHE A 190 -6.82 9.47 -22.74
C PHE A 190 -6.32 9.27 -21.30
N LEU A 191 -6.51 10.26 -20.42
CA LEU A 191 -6.11 10.16 -19.01
C LEU A 191 -6.77 8.97 -18.32
N THR A 192 -8.08 8.80 -18.52
CA THR A 192 -8.86 7.72 -17.93
C THR A 192 -8.34 6.36 -18.39
N TYR A 193 -8.23 6.15 -19.71
CA TYR A 193 -7.74 4.88 -20.25
C TYR A 193 -6.27 4.61 -19.88
N ALA A 194 -5.41 5.62 -19.85
CA ALA A 194 -4.02 5.47 -19.45
C ALA A 194 -3.91 5.00 -17.97
N VAL A 195 -4.66 5.63 -17.05
CA VAL A 195 -4.65 5.25 -15.64
C VAL A 195 -5.21 3.84 -15.44
N PHE A 196 -6.33 3.50 -16.09
CA PHE A 196 -6.90 2.16 -16.03
C PHE A 196 -5.96 1.11 -16.59
N SER A 197 -5.34 1.37 -17.74
CA SER A 197 -4.37 0.46 -18.35
C SER A 197 -3.18 0.19 -17.43
N VAL A 198 -2.62 1.24 -16.82
CA VAL A 198 -1.54 1.11 -15.84
C VAL A 198 -2.00 0.30 -14.61
N ALA A 199 -3.17 0.61 -14.06
CA ALA A 199 -3.69 -0.09 -12.90
C ALA A 199 -3.94 -1.59 -13.20
N ILE A 200 -4.58 -1.90 -14.32
CA ILE A 200 -4.84 -3.28 -14.77
C ILE A 200 -3.53 -4.02 -15.02
N PHE A 201 -2.57 -3.38 -15.70
CA PHE A 201 -1.28 -3.98 -16.00
C PHE A 201 -0.53 -4.41 -14.73
N TYR A 202 -0.35 -3.51 -13.77
CA TYR A 202 0.39 -3.81 -12.55
C TYR A 202 -0.37 -4.70 -11.58
N ARG A 203 -1.70 -4.57 -11.52
CA ARG A 203 -2.53 -5.27 -10.52
C ARG A 203 -2.93 -6.67 -10.95
N PHE A 204 -3.16 -6.88 -12.24
CA PHE A 204 -3.69 -8.15 -12.76
C PHE A 204 -2.75 -8.80 -13.76
N PHE A 205 -2.32 -8.08 -14.80
CA PHE A 205 -1.52 -8.68 -15.86
C PHE A 205 -0.14 -9.13 -15.37
N LEU A 206 0.60 -8.26 -14.69
CA LEU A 206 1.96 -8.55 -14.26
C LEU A 206 2.07 -9.75 -13.28
N PRO A 207 1.21 -9.89 -12.25
CA PRO A 207 1.22 -11.09 -11.41
C PRO A 207 0.91 -12.38 -12.16
N VAL A 208 -0.04 -12.34 -13.09
CA VAL A 208 -0.36 -13.51 -13.95
C VAL A 208 0.81 -13.83 -14.88
N TRP A 209 1.42 -12.83 -15.48
CA TRP A 209 2.63 -13.00 -16.30
C TRP A 209 3.78 -13.62 -15.49
N HIS A 210 4.05 -13.11 -14.29
CA HIS A 210 5.06 -13.70 -13.40
C HIS A 210 4.73 -15.15 -13.04
N PHE A 211 3.45 -15.46 -12.79
CA PHE A 211 3.03 -16.83 -12.52
C PHE A 211 3.34 -17.77 -13.70
N TRP A 212 3.04 -17.38 -14.92
CA TRP A 212 3.37 -18.17 -16.13
C TRP A 212 4.86 -18.28 -16.37
N GLN A 213 5.60 -17.20 -16.16
CA GLN A 213 7.05 -17.16 -16.38
C GLN A 213 7.82 -17.97 -15.36
N TYR A 214 7.48 -17.83 -14.09
CA TYR A 214 8.28 -18.38 -12.99
C TYR A 214 7.71 -19.69 -12.43
N ARG A 215 6.43 -19.96 -12.57
CA ARG A 215 5.73 -21.14 -12.03
C ARG A 215 6.12 -21.44 -10.58
N PHE A 216 5.97 -20.47 -9.73
CA PHE A 216 6.30 -20.57 -8.32
C PHE A 216 5.55 -21.71 -7.65
N GLN A 217 6.25 -22.49 -6.83
CA GLN A 217 5.68 -23.59 -6.06
C GLN A 217 6.36 -23.74 -4.70
N VAL A 218 5.62 -24.21 -3.71
CA VAL A 218 6.13 -24.53 -2.38
C VAL A 218 6.97 -25.81 -2.46
N THR A 219 8.24 -25.74 -2.09
CA THR A 219 9.16 -26.88 -2.17
C THR A 219 9.52 -27.45 -0.82
N LYS A 220 9.50 -26.62 0.25
CA LYS A 220 9.88 -27.05 1.59
C LYS A 220 9.17 -26.22 2.63
N ILE A 221 8.82 -26.80 3.77
CA ILE A 221 8.31 -26.13 4.95
C ILE A 221 9.11 -26.64 6.14
N GLU A 222 9.69 -25.73 6.92
CA GLU A 222 10.47 -26.03 8.11
C GLU A 222 9.91 -25.31 9.32
N MET A 223 9.91 -25.99 10.47
CA MET A 223 9.58 -25.39 11.75
C MET A 223 10.81 -24.67 12.30
N GLU A 224 10.66 -23.39 12.58
CA GLU A 224 11.71 -22.57 13.22
C GLU A 224 11.55 -22.56 14.74
N THR A 225 10.31 -22.41 15.19
CA THR A 225 9.87 -22.50 16.60
C THR A 225 8.52 -23.20 16.66
N HIS A 226 7.94 -23.34 17.84
CA HIS A 226 6.62 -23.98 18.00
C HIS A 226 5.49 -23.28 17.21
N ASP A 227 5.62 -21.98 16.92
CA ASP A 227 4.60 -21.16 16.24
C ASP A 227 5.14 -20.38 15.01
N VAL A 228 6.37 -20.67 14.56
CA VAL A 228 7.00 -20.03 13.39
C VAL A 228 7.46 -21.06 12.36
N ARG A 229 7.11 -20.85 11.12
CA ARG A 229 7.50 -21.71 9.97
C ARG A 229 8.19 -20.92 8.88
N SER A 230 9.22 -21.52 8.30
CA SER A 230 9.84 -21.08 7.04
C SER A 230 9.27 -21.86 5.87
N ILE A 231 8.75 -21.16 4.87
CA ILE A 231 8.19 -21.71 3.64
C ILE A 231 9.12 -21.32 2.50
N TYR A 232 9.63 -22.32 1.81
CA TYR A 232 10.52 -22.13 0.66
C TYR A 232 9.72 -22.26 -0.63
N ILE A 233 9.90 -21.28 -1.49
CA ILE A 233 9.20 -21.16 -2.77
C ILE A 233 10.26 -21.16 -3.87
N SER A 234 10.23 -22.15 -4.73
CA SER A 234 11.07 -22.22 -5.93
C SER A 234 10.25 -21.99 -7.19
N GLY A 235 10.93 -21.96 -8.33
CA GLY A 235 10.26 -21.79 -9.62
C GLY A 235 11.26 -21.83 -10.78
N LYS A 236 10.77 -21.59 -11.99
CA LYS A 236 11.59 -21.56 -13.20
C LYS A 236 12.26 -20.19 -13.36
N SER A 237 13.50 -20.16 -13.85
CA SER A 237 14.21 -18.93 -14.24
C SER A 237 14.24 -17.83 -13.17
N LEU A 238 14.26 -18.19 -11.89
CA LEU A 238 14.23 -17.25 -10.77
C LEU A 238 15.44 -16.30 -10.74
N ASN A 239 16.54 -16.65 -11.40
CA ASN A 239 17.72 -15.81 -11.56
C ASN A 239 17.42 -14.46 -12.27
N ARG A 240 16.30 -14.35 -12.95
CA ARG A 240 15.82 -13.11 -13.58
C ARG A 240 15.03 -12.21 -12.61
N LEU A 241 14.57 -12.77 -11.51
CA LEU A 241 13.84 -12.03 -10.49
C LEU A 241 14.83 -11.27 -9.62
N LYS A 242 14.63 -9.96 -9.48
CA LYS A 242 15.48 -9.12 -8.62
C LYS A 242 14.75 -8.87 -7.31
N VAL A 243 15.24 -9.46 -6.23
CA VAL A 243 14.71 -9.29 -4.87
C VAL A 243 15.82 -8.75 -3.98
N GLU A 244 15.59 -7.60 -3.37
CA GLU A 244 16.53 -7.01 -2.41
C GLU A 244 16.18 -7.46 -0.98
N PRO A 245 17.20 -7.75 -0.14
CA PRO A 245 16.99 -8.04 1.27
C PRO A 245 16.15 -6.96 1.96
N GLY A 246 15.15 -7.40 2.74
CA GLY A 246 14.20 -6.53 3.42
C GLY A 246 12.95 -6.17 2.62
N GLN A 247 12.87 -6.56 1.35
CA GLN A 247 11.63 -6.46 0.58
C GLN A 247 10.62 -7.55 0.99
N PHE A 248 9.36 -7.30 0.70
CA PHE A 248 8.27 -8.26 0.87
C PHE A 248 7.61 -8.61 -0.47
N ILE A 249 6.92 -9.72 -0.48
CA ILE A 249 6.08 -10.20 -1.58
C ILE A 249 4.67 -10.43 -1.06
N ILE A 250 3.67 -10.27 -1.91
CA ILE A 250 2.31 -10.67 -1.58
C ILE A 250 2.08 -12.04 -2.20
N VAL A 251 1.73 -12.98 -1.36
CA VAL A 251 1.64 -14.41 -1.69
C VAL A 251 0.20 -14.86 -1.66
N ARG A 252 -0.21 -15.58 -2.68
CA ARG A 252 -1.48 -16.30 -2.77
C ARG A 252 -1.19 -17.75 -3.13
N PHE A 253 -1.54 -18.69 -2.26
CA PHE A 253 -1.37 -20.11 -2.54
C PHE A 253 -2.58 -20.62 -3.32
N LEU A 254 -2.36 -21.16 -4.51
CA LEU A 254 -3.41 -21.63 -5.42
C LEU A 254 -3.82 -23.07 -5.08
N THR A 255 -4.30 -23.28 -3.87
CA THR A 255 -4.79 -24.58 -3.37
C THR A 255 -6.03 -24.40 -2.52
N LYS A 256 -6.81 -25.47 -2.33
CA LYS A 256 -8.07 -25.45 -1.58
C LYS A 256 -7.88 -24.86 -0.18
N GLY A 257 -8.71 -23.90 0.18
CA GLY A 257 -8.68 -23.21 1.48
C GLY A 257 -7.77 -21.96 1.52
N PHE A 258 -6.97 -21.68 0.47
CA PHE A 258 -6.01 -20.56 0.43
C PHE A 258 -6.14 -19.64 -0.79
N TRP A 259 -6.74 -20.12 -1.89
CA TRP A 259 -6.66 -19.52 -3.22
C TRP A 259 -7.22 -18.09 -3.32
N TRP A 260 -8.06 -17.68 -2.41
CA TRP A 260 -8.70 -16.36 -2.40
C TRP A 260 -8.06 -15.34 -1.48
N GLU A 261 -7.19 -15.78 -0.56
CA GLU A 261 -6.48 -14.92 0.38
C GLU A 261 -5.08 -14.59 -0.15
N ALA A 262 -4.71 -13.32 -0.07
CA ALA A 262 -3.39 -12.83 -0.46
C ALA A 262 -2.79 -12.02 0.68
N HIS A 263 -1.61 -12.43 1.16
CA HIS A 263 -0.98 -11.85 2.32
C HIS A 263 0.46 -11.39 2.04
N PRO A 264 0.88 -10.25 2.62
CA PRO A 264 2.25 -9.77 2.50
C PRO A 264 3.17 -10.52 3.44
N PHE A 265 4.29 -11.03 2.92
CA PHE A 265 5.35 -11.65 3.71
C PHE A 265 6.71 -11.14 3.27
N THR A 266 7.57 -10.86 4.23
CA THR A 266 8.95 -10.47 3.94
C THR A 266 9.75 -11.66 3.44
N VAL A 267 10.59 -11.43 2.44
CA VAL A 267 11.59 -12.41 2.01
C VAL A 267 12.69 -12.46 3.06
N SER A 268 12.79 -13.60 3.77
CA SER A 268 13.60 -13.76 4.97
C SER A 268 15.02 -14.29 4.69
N ASN A 269 15.40 -14.53 3.44
CA ASN A 269 16.74 -14.88 3.01
C ASN A 269 17.33 -13.83 2.05
N VAL A 270 18.63 -13.81 1.91
CA VAL A 270 19.26 -13.21 0.73
C VAL A 270 18.93 -14.08 -0.47
N PHE A 271 18.29 -13.51 -1.46
CA PHE A 271 17.83 -14.26 -2.62
C PHE A 271 19.02 -14.68 -3.50
N ASP A 272 19.17 -15.96 -3.70
CA ASP A 272 20.28 -16.61 -4.44
C ASP A 272 19.93 -16.92 -5.91
N GLY A 273 18.75 -16.51 -6.38
CA GLY A 273 18.24 -16.85 -7.70
C GLY A 273 17.58 -18.23 -7.80
N LYS A 274 17.47 -18.99 -6.70
CA LYS A 274 16.90 -20.35 -6.66
C LYS A 274 15.66 -20.46 -5.81
N ASN A 275 15.71 -19.92 -4.58
CA ASN A 275 14.62 -20.05 -3.62
C ASN A 275 14.30 -18.72 -2.94
N LEU A 276 13.02 -18.37 -2.92
CA LEU A 276 12.46 -17.35 -2.03
C LEU A 276 12.05 -18.03 -0.74
N ARG A 277 12.34 -17.43 0.41
CA ARG A 277 11.86 -17.91 1.69
C ARG A 277 11.02 -16.83 2.36
N ILE A 278 9.86 -17.23 2.84
CA ILE A 278 9.05 -16.45 3.76
C ILE A 278 9.01 -17.18 5.11
N THR A 279 9.19 -16.45 6.19
CA THR A 279 9.11 -17.00 7.55
C THR A 279 7.91 -16.39 8.25
N VAL A 280 6.97 -17.23 8.66
CA VAL A 280 5.62 -16.84 9.07
C VAL A 280 5.36 -17.31 10.49
N LYS A 281 4.89 -16.38 11.34
CA LYS A 281 4.39 -16.67 12.68
C LYS A 281 2.89 -16.93 12.64
N GLU A 282 2.43 -17.94 13.36
CA GLU A 282 1.00 -18.17 13.60
C GLU A 282 0.42 -17.02 14.43
N SER A 283 -0.42 -16.19 13.82
CA SER A 283 -1.00 -15.02 14.48
C SER A 283 -2.45 -14.72 14.06
N GLY A 284 -3.06 -15.62 13.29
CA GLY A 284 -4.46 -15.49 12.83
C GLY A 284 -4.86 -16.66 11.95
N ASP A 285 -6.13 -16.68 11.52
CA ASP A 285 -6.77 -17.81 10.83
C ASP A 285 -6.00 -18.29 9.60
N PHE A 286 -5.48 -17.38 8.78
CA PHE A 286 -4.72 -17.74 7.59
C PHE A 286 -3.38 -18.37 7.95
N THR A 287 -2.62 -17.75 8.85
CA THR A 287 -1.27 -18.20 9.19
C THR A 287 -1.27 -19.53 9.96
N SER A 288 -2.31 -19.82 10.74
CA SER A 288 -2.49 -21.10 11.41
C SER A 288 -2.78 -22.24 10.42
N LYS A 289 -3.50 -21.95 9.32
CA LYS A 289 -3.76 -22.94 8.28
C LYS A 289 -2.50 -23.35 7.51
N LEU A 290 -1.43 -22.52 7.50
CA LEU A 290 -0.19 -22.81 6.77
C LEU A 290 0.50 -24.09 7.22
N ALA A 291 0.17 -24.63 8.40
CA ALA A 291 0.59 -25.97 8.82
C ALA A 291 0.11 -27.08 7.87
N LYS A 292 -1.01 -26.86 7.18
CA LYS A 292 -1.65 -27.81 6.25
C LYS A 292 -1.37 -27.50 4.78
N LEU A 293 -0.46 -26.55 4.51
CA LEU A 293 -0.11 -26.17 3.15
C LEU A 293 0.63 -27.34 2.47
N PRO A 294 0.11 -27.88 1.33
CA PRO A 294 0.78 -29.00 0.69
C PRO A 294 2.06 -28.58 -0.05
N LEU A 295 3.06 -29.44 -0.03
CA LEU A 295 4.21 -29.31 -0.90
C LEU A 295 3.76 -29.39 -2.37
N GLY A 296 4.43 -28.65 -3.25
CA GLY A 296 4.02 -28.50 -4.64
C GLY A 296 2.87 -27.54 -4.90
N ALA A 297 2.28 -26.95 -3.85
CA ALA A 297 1.24 -25.91 -4.02
C ALA A 297 1.77 -24.77 -4.89
N LEU A 298 1.03 -24.44 -5.95
CA LEU A 298 1.36 -23.32 -6.84
C LEU A 298 1.12 -21.99 -6.11
N VAL A 299 1.97 -21.02 -6.42
CA VAL A 299 1.97 -19.73 -5.73
C VAL A 299 1.90 -18.60 -6.74
N LEU A 300 0.94 -17.70 -6.58
CA LEU A 300 0.92 -16.44 -7.28
C LEU A 300 1.60 -15.39 -6.40
N ILE A 301 2.59 -14.71 -6.95
CA ILE A 301 3.41 -13.72 -6.24
C ILE A 301 3.26 -12.36 -6.91
N GLU A 302 2.97 -11.35 -6.09
CA GLU A 302 3.02 -9.94 -6.48
C GLU A 302 4.21 -9.28 -5.79
N GLY A 303 4.97 -8.52 -6.52
CA GLY A 303 6.19 -7.88 -6.03
C GLY A 303 7.43 -8.32 -6.82
N PRO A 304 8.64 -8.08 -6.24
CA PRO A 304 8.93 -7.63 -4.88
C PRO A 304 8.58 -6.15 -4.63
N LEU A 305 8.19 -5.86 -3.40
CA LEU A 305 7.69 -4.58 -2.92
C LEU A 305 8.46 -4.14 -1.68
N GLY A 306 8.32 -2.87 -1.27
CA GLY A 306 8.93 -2.35 -0.05
C GLY A 306 10.24 -1.59 -0.27
N ARG A 307 10.58 -0.79 0.75
CA ARG A 307 11.73 0.13 0.75
C ARG A 307 12.66 -0.07 1.94
N PHE A 308 12.44 -1.10 2.72
CA PHE A 308 13.25 -1.41 3.89
C PHE A 308 14.49 -2.23 3.49
N THR A 309 15.32 -1.64 2.61
CA THR A 309 16.44 -2.33 1.95
C THR A 309 17.79 -1.78 2.38
N ALA A 310 18.85 -2.52 2.07
CA ALA A 310 20.22 -2.14 2.36
C ALA A 310 20.69 -0.90 1.57
N GLU A 311 20.06 -0.57 0.45
CA GLU A 311 20.39 0.60 -0.37
C GLU A 311 20.25 1.95 0.38
N LYS A 312 19.47 1.98 1.47
CA LYS A 312 19.33 3.17 2.30
C LYS A 312 20.51 3.42 3.21
N ALA A 313 21.31 2.39 3.48
CA ALA A 313 22.44 2.49 4.39
C ALA A 313 23.61 3.21 3.72
N GLN A 314 23.87 4.44 4.16
CA GLN A 314 25.00 5.26 3.70
C GLN A 314 26.23 5.10 4.60
N GLN A 315 26.04 4.68 5.86
CA GLN A 315 27.09 4.52 6.83
C GLN A 315 27.63 3.07 6.88
N GLY A 316 28.85 2.93 7.39
CA GLY A 316 29.49 1.63 7.61
C GLY A 316 29.07 0.94 8.91
N LYS A 317 28.35 1.66 9.80
CA LYS A 317 27.96 1.18 11.14
C LYS A 317 26.44 1.10 11.24
N ILE A 318 25.93 -0.08 11.54
CA ILE A 318 24.50 -0.39 11.56
C ILE A 318 24.11 -0.94 12.94
N LEU A 319 23.01 -0.47 13.48
CA LEU A 319 22.27 -1.10 14.57
C LEU A 319 20.96 -1.67 14.03
N MET A 320 20.68 -2.91 14.34
CA MET A 320 19.41 -3.56 14.03
C MET A 320 18.68 -3.93 15.32
N ILE A 321 17.38 -3.69 15.39
CA ILE A 321 16.55 -4.05 16.55
C ILE A 321 15.34 -4.84 16.06
N ALA A 322 15.30 -6.14 16.42
CA ALA A 322 14.24 -7.07 16.07
C ALA A 322 13.37 -7.38 17.29
N GLY A 323 12.04 -7.47 17.07
CA GLY A 323 11.10 -8.03 18.06
C GLY A 323 10.28 -9.15 17.46
N GLY A 324 10.43 -10.36 17.99
CA GLY A 324 9.72 -11.56 17.53
C GLY A 324 9.89 -11.77 16.02
N ILE A 325 8.78 -11.95 15.29
CA ILE A 325 8.82 -12.18 13.83
C ILE A 325 9.36 -11.00 13.01
N GLY A 326 9.56 -9.83 13.63
CA GLY A 326 10.28 -8.70 13.01
C GLY A 326 11.73 -9.01 12.63
N ILE A 327 12.23 -10.18 13.02
CA ILE A 327 13.53 -10.69 12.59
C ILE A 327 13.60 -10.98 11.08
N THR A 328 12.48 -11.25 10.42
CA THR A 328 12.45 -11.72 9.03
C THR A 328 13.15 -10.77 8.02
N PRO A 329 12.84 -9.45 7.94
CA PRO A 329 13.61 -8.55 7.10
C PRO A 329 15.04 -8.33 7.61
N LEU A 330 15.21 -8.33 8.94
CA LEU A 330 16.49 -8.01 9.55
C LEU A 330 17.52 -9.15 9.38
N ARG A 331 17.06 -10.40 9.33
CA ARG A 331 17.94 -11.53 9.04
C ARG A 331 18.56 -11.44 7.64
N ALA A 332 17.76 -11.16 6.63
CA ALA A 332 18.25 -10.97 5.26
C ALA A 332 19.17 -9.75 5.13
N LEU A 333 18.82 -8.64 5.80
CA LEU A 333 19.66 -7.44 5.83
C LEU A 333 20.97 -7.68 6.61
N PHE A 334 20.93 -8.43 7.72
CA PHE A 334 22.11 -8.76 8.52
C PHE A 334 23.12 -9.53 7.68
N GLU A 335 22.70 -10.57 6.96
CA GLU A 335 23.55 -11.32 6.04
C GLU A 335 24.12 -10.40 4.94
N LYS A 336 23.29 -9.54 4.33
CA LYS A 336 23.76 -8.61 3.30
C LYS A 336 24.81 -7.66 3.82
N PHE A 337 24.61 -7.07 5.01
CA PHE A 337 25.58 -6.13 5.59
C PHE A 337 26.84 -6.84 6.10
N ALA A 338 26.73 -8.04 6.66
CA ALA A 338 27.89 -8.84 7.05
C ALA A 338 28.76 -9.18 5.83
N ASN A 339 28.16 -9.58 4.72
CA ASN A 339 28.87 -9.83 3.45
C ASN A 339 29.52 -8.56 2.87
N GLN A 340 28.98 -7.38 3.16
CA GLN A 340 29.56 -6.08 2.82
C GLN A 340 30.64 -5.63 3.81
N ARG A 341 31.00 -6.46 4.80
CA ARG A 341 31.96 -6.15 5.87
C ARG A 341 31.62 -4.88 6.68
N LYS A 342 30.32 -4.55 6.79
CA LYS A 342 29.86 -3.47 7.65
C LYS A 342 29.91 -3.88 9.12
N GLN A 343 30.04 -2.90 10.01
CA GLN A 343 29.97 -3.11 11.45
C GLN A 343 28.51 -3.20 11.88
N VAL A 344 27.99 -4.39 12.16
CA VAL A 344 26.58 -4.64 12.44
C VAL A 344 26.39 -5.13 13.87
N SER A 345 25.46 -4.53 14.59
CA SER A 345 24.96 -5.03 15.88
C SER A 345 23.46 -5.30 15.75
N LEU A 346 23.04 -6.54 15.98
CA LEU A 346 21.64 -6.92 15.99
C LEU A 346 21.22 -7.23 17.42
N ILE A 347 20.27 -6.45 17.97
CA ILE A 347 19.57 -6.76 19.22
C ILE A 347 18.26 -7.46 18.84
N TYR A 348 18.14 -8.73 19.23
CA TYR A 348 16.95 -9.52 18.93
C TYR A 348 16.24 -9.90 20.22
N SER A 349 15.01 -9.42 20.40
CA SER A 349 14.17 -9.69 21.57
C SER A 349 13.03 -10.63 21.19
N ALA A 350 12.82 -11.65 22.00
CA ALA A 350 11.70 -12.60 21.93
C ALA A 350 11.09 -12.81 23.31
N LYS A 351 9.99 -13.55 23.42
CA LYS A 351 9.35 -13.80 24.71
C LYS A 351 10.24 -14.68 25.59
N THR A 352 10.68 -15.81 25.06
CA THR A 352 11.54 -16.79 25.70
C THR A 352 12.71 -17.16 24.79
N GLU A 353 13.66 -17.92 25.29
CA GLU A 353 14.79 -18.45 24.49
C GLU A 353 14.31 -19.35 23.32
N ALA A 354 13.24 -20.12 23.52
CA ALA A 354 12.67 -21.00 22.50
C ALA A 354 11.95 -20.26 21.36
N ASP A 355 11.68 -18.96 21.52
CA ASP A 355 10.97 -18.13 20.54
C ASP A 355 11.91 -17.41 19.55
N PHE A 356 13.22 -17.63 19.62
CA PHE A 356 14.16 -17.03 18.66
C PHE A 356 14.15 -17.78 17.32
N ALA A 357 13.23 -17.38 16.44
CA ALA A 357 13.19 -17.89 15.08
C ALA A 357 14.49 -17.53 14.32
N LEU A 358 14.95 -18.41 13.43
CA LEU A 358 16.15 -18.25 12.61
C LEU A 358 17.46 -18.11 13.44
N LYS A 359 17.45 -18.49 14.72
CA LYS A 359 18.62 -18.36 15.62
C LYS A 359 19.84 -19.06 15.09
N ASN A 360 19.70 -20.34 14.71
CA ASN A 360 20.82 -21.14 14.19
C ASN A 360 21.50 -20.55 12.95
N GLU A 361 20.72 -19.86 12.10
CA GLU A 361 21.27 -19.17 10.93
C GLU A 361 21.99 -17.88 11.33
N LEU A 362 21.39 -17.10 12.23
CA LEU A 362 22.01 -15.87 12.72
C LEU A 362 23.34 -16.16 13.43
N ASP A 363 23.41 -17.25 14.21
CA ASP A 363 24.63 -17.65 14.90
C ASP A 363 25.76 -18.00 13.91
N LYS A 364 25.43 -18.65 12.79
CA LYS A 364 26.39 -18.96 11.71
C LYS A 364 26.84 -17.72 10.91
N LEU A 365 26.02 -16.68 10.87
CA LEU A 365 26.32 -15.44 10.16
C LEU A 365 27.15 -14.45 10.99
N GLN A 366 27.37 -14.71 12.27
CA GLN A 366 28.17 -13.84 13.13
C GLN A 366 29.63 -13.82 12.70
N THR A 367 30.23 -12.66 12.81
CA THR A 367 31.64 -12.39 12.54
C THR A 367 32.21 -11.46 13.59
N ALA A 368 33.50 -11.14 13.54
CA ALA A 368 34.10 -10.13 14.43
C ALA A 368 33.39 -8.75 14.32
N GLN A 369 32.85 -8.42 13.14
CA GLN A 369 32.20 -7.13 12.85
C GLN A 369 30.67 -7.20 12.88
N ALA A 370 30.05 -8.39 12.81
CA ALA A 370 28.61 -8.60 12.81
C ALA A 370 28.20 -9.47 13.99
N LYS A 371 27.59 -8.86 15.01
CA LYS A 371 27.25 -9.52 16.29
C LYS A 371 25.76 -9.50 16.54
N VAL A 372 25.25 -10.57 17.15
CA VAL A 372 23.86 -10.72 17.58
C VAL A 372 23.80 -10.77 19.11
N TYR A 373 22.91 -9.98 19.68
CA TYR A 373 22.61 -9.94 21.12
C TYR A 373 21.16 -10.41 21.32
N TYR A 374 21.00 -11.61 21.85
CA TYR A 374 19.68 -12.19 22.19
C TYR A 374 19.20 -11.68 23.53
N LEU A 375 17.91 -11.31 23.60
CA LEU A 375 17.27 -10.82 24.82
C LEU A 375 15.95 -11.55 25.01
N PRO A 376 15.93 -12.66 25.77
CA PRO A 376 14.68 -13.31 26.18
C PRO A 376 14.00 -12.47 27.27
N ASN A 377 12.73 -12.05 27.00
CA ASN A 377 12.04 -11.09 27.87
C ASN A 377 11.64 -11.65 29.23
N ASP A 378 11.46 -12.95 29.33
CA ASP A 378 11.15 -13.68 30.58
C ASP A 378 12.31 -13.66 31.58
N GLN A 379 13.55 -13.58 31.08
CA GLN A 379 14.77 -13.61 31.89
C GLN A 379 15.40 -12.22 32.08
N ALA A 380 15.46 -11.44 31.01
CA ALA A 380 16.22 -10.19 30.97
C ALA A 380 15.35 -8.93 30.81
N GLY A 381 14.02 -9.09 30.76
CA GLY A 381 13.08 -8.00 30.57
C GLY A 381 13.07 -7.46 29.13
N ARG A 382 12.47 -6.27 28.95
CA ARG A 382 12.35 -5.62 27.64
C ARG A 382 13.58 -4.79 27.33
N ILE A 383 13.83 -4.54 26.04
CA ILE A 383 14.90 -3.64 25.60
C ILE A 383 14.72 -2.25 26.21
N THR A 384 15.76 -1.74 26.88
CA THR A 384 15.81 -0.39 27.45
C THR A 384 16.88 0.46 26.75
N ALA A 385 16.91 1.77 27.02
CA ALA A 385 17.94 2.66 26.49
C ALA A 385 19.34 2.31 27.05
N GLU A 386 19.39 1.95 28.32
CA GLU A 386 20.62 1.54 29.03
C GLU A 386 21.17 0.26 28.41
N TYR A 387 20.30 -0.73 28.11
CA TYR A 387 20.71 -1.96 27.44
C TYR A 387 21.31 -1.68 26.05
N ILE A 388 20.66 -0.80 25.28
CA ILE A 388 21.16 -0.42 23.95
C ILE A 388 22.54 0.24 24.06
N SER A 389 22.71 1.21 24.96
CA SER A 389 23.96 1.94 25.13
C SER A 389 25.10 1.06 25.67
N ALA A 390 24.78 0.10 26.55
CA ALA A 390 25.76 -0.86 27.08
C ALA A 390 26.25 -1.83 25.99
N LYS A 391 25.38 -2.33 25.11
CA LYS A 391 25.77 -3.25 24.01
C LYS A 391 26.33 -2.53 22.79
N VAL A 392 25.92 -1.26 22.57
CA VAL A 392 26.27 -0.44 21.39
C VAL A 392 26.59 0.99 21.83
N PRO A 393 27.77 1.22 22.45
CA PRO A 393 28.12 2.53 23.02
C PRO A 393 28.17 3.68 21.99
N ASP A 394 28.43 3.35 20.72
CA ASP A 394 28.49 4.29 19.59
C ASP A 394 27.14 4.43 18.83
N VAL A 395 26.00 4.12 19.49
CA VAL A 395 24.67 4.09 18.88
C VAL A 395 24.29 5.39 18.15
N ALA A 396 24.68 6.56 18.67
CA ALA A 396 24.41 7.86 18.04
C ALA A 396 25.04 8.02 16.65
N LYS A 397 26.09 7.25 16.35
CA LYS A 397 26.84 7.26 15.07
C LYS A 397 26.39 6.14 14.13
N ARG A 398 25.27 5.45 14.42
CA ARG A 398 24.79 4.31 13.63
C ARG A 398 23.49 4.62 12.91
N GLU A 399 23.33 4.02 11.76
CA GLU A 399 22.03 3.89 11.11
C GLU A 399 21.26 2.74 11.73
N VAL A 400 19.98 2.96 12.02
CA VAL A 400 19.17 2.00 12.77
C VAL A 400 18.09 1.40 11.90
N TYR A 401 18.03 0.07 11.87
CA TYR A 401 16.97 -0.72 11.24
C TYR A 401 16.11 -1.37 12.32
N LEU A 402 14.83 -1.00 12.37
CA LEU A 402 13.90 -1.40 13.42
C LEU A 402 12.69 -2.14 12.84
N CYS A 403 12.43 -3.37 13.32
CA CYS A 403 11.25 -4.14 12.94
C CYS A 403 10.72 -4.97 14.11
N GLY A 404 9.40 -4.94 14.33
CA GLY A 404 8.75 -5.67 15.41
C GLY A 404 7.36 -5.11 15.75
N PRO A 405 6.80 -5.50 16.91
CA PRO A 405 5.50 -5.02 17.38
C PRO A 405 5.42 -3.49 17.45
N ALA A 406 4.27 -2.92 17.10
CA ALA A 406 4.08 -1.47 17.02
C ALA A 406 4.42 -0.72 18.33
N ALA A 407 4.04 -1.30 19.48
CA ALA A 407 4.36 -0.74 20.80
C ALA A 407 5.87 -0.69 21.04
N MET A 408 6.60 -1.79 20.74
CA MET A 408 8.05 -1.84 20.83
C MET A 408 8.70 -0.79 19.94
N MET A 409 8.29 -0.72 18.67
CA MET A 409 8.85 0.26 17.72
C MET A 409 8.61 1.70 18.14
N LYS A 410 7.44 2.01 18.73
CA LYS A 410 7.15 3.34 19.30
C LYS A 410 8.15 3.67 20.42
N GLN A 411 8.35 2.74 21.34
CA GLN A 411 9.25 2.92 22.47
C GLN A 411 10.72 3.04 22.02
N MET A 412 11.17 2.16 21.11
CA MET A 412 12.53 2.20 20.58
C MET A 412 12.86 3.53 19.91
N LYS A 413 11.93 4.14 19.19
CA LYS A 413 12.14 5.46 18.57
C LYS A 413 12.33 6.55 19.59
N ILE A 414 11.72 6.45 20.76
CA ILE A 414 11.91 7.38 21.87
C ILE A 414 13.33 7.18 22.43
N TYR A 415 13.69 5.95 22.79
CA TYR A 415 14.99 5.61 23.35
C TYR A 415 16.16 6.00 22.41
N LEU A 416 16.06 5.67 21.13
CA LEU A 416 17.08 6.01 20.15
C LEU A 416 17.30 7.52 20.01
N ARG A 417 16.24 8.31 20.13
CA ARG A 417 16.36 9.78 20.13
C ARG A 417 17.07 10.31 21.38
N HIS A 418 16.73 9.78 22.55
CA HIS A 418 17.42 10.12 23.79
C HIS A 418 18.91 9.75 23.73
N LEU A 419 19.25 8.67 23.04
CA LEU A 419 20.62 8.25 22.79
C LEU A 419 21.31 9.01 21.64
N GLY A 420 20.70 10.08 21.11
CA GLY A 420 21.32 10.96 20.12
C GLY A 420 21.19 10.49 18.66
N VAL A 421 20.40 9.44 18.37
CA VAL A 421 20.21 8.96 16.99
C VAL A 421 19.30 9.92 16.20
N SER A 422 19.76 10.36 15.04
CA SER A 422 18.97 11.24 14.15
C SER A 422 17.72 10.53 13.64
N LYS A 423 16.58 11.23 13.59
CA LYS A 423 15.34 10.72 12.99
C LYS A 423 15.53 10.28 11.54
N LYS A 424 16.45 10.92 10.81
CA LYS A 424 16.73 10.64 9.39
C LYS A 424 17.45 9.30 9.17
N THR A 425 18.15 8.79 10.20
CA THR A 425 18.91 7.54 10.15
C THR A 425 18.19 6.36 10.80
N ILE A 426 16.93 6.53 11.22
CA ILE A 426 16.10 5.46 11.75
C ILE A 426 15.16 4.96 10.66
N PHE A 427 15.44 3.77 10.13
CA PHE A 427 14.61 3.05 9.17
C PHE A 427 13.74 2.03 9.90
N PHE A 428 12.50 1.88 9.50
CA PHE A 428 11.60 0.91 10.12
C PHE A 428 10.57 0.36 9.15
N GLU A 429 10.18 -0.89 9.38
CA GLU A 429 9.08 -1.56 8.68
C GLU A 429 8.00 -1.93 9.70
N LYS A 430 6.74 -1.65 9.37
CA LYS A 430 5.59 -2.00 10.21
C LYS A 430 4.87 -3.18 9.59
N PHE A 431 4.79 -4.28 10.30
CA PHE A 431 3.80 -5.30 9.97
C PHE A 431 2.45 -4.84 10.52
N LYS A 432 1.60 -4.28 9.67
CA LYS A 432 0.18 -4.23 9.97
C LYS A 432 -0.37 -5.61 9.62
N LEU A 433 -0.63 -6.39 10.63
CA LEU A 433 -1.67 -7.40 10.58
C LEU A 433 -2.96 -6.61 10.32
N GLY A 434 -3.65 -6.89 9.22
CA GLY A 434 -4.79 -6.17 8.70
C GLY A 434 -5.95 -6.04 9.65
#